data_dd2b42f62261d32cec45a37c108c93be
#
_entry.id   dd2b42f62261d32cec45a37c108c93be
#
_cell.length_a   1.000
_cell.length_b   1.000
_cell.length_c   1.000
_cell.angle_alpha   90.00
_cell.angle_beta   90.00
_cell.angle_gamma   90.00
#
_symmetry.space_group_name_H-M   'P 1'
#
loop_
_entity.id
_entity.type
_entity.pdbx_description
1 polymer ?
#
loop_
_entity_poly.entity_id
_entity_poly.type
_entity_poly.pdbx_seq_one_letter_code
_entity_poly.pdbx_strand_id
1 'polypeptide(L)'
;LSDDARARIVRCREYLDRKMENPERPIYGITTGFGSLCDISVGSDELSRLQQNLVMSHACGTGERVPSEIVRLILLLKIQSLAYGHSGVQLATVERLVEFFNRGILPVVYQQGSLGASGDLAPLAHMSLPLLGLGEVEYKGEVRPSAEVLAELGLEPIRLQSKEGLALLNGTQFMSAYGVWSLIHARRLSEWADHIGALSLDAFDGRIEPFCDEVHLIRA
;
A
#
# COMPACT_ATOMS: atom_id res chain seq x y z
N LEU A 1 15.34 1.28 3.53
CA LEU A 1 15.55 -0.07 2.97
C LEU A 1 16.91 -0.59 3.40
N SER A 2 16.98 -1.88 3.81
CA SER A 2 18.26 -2.56 4.04
C SER A 2 18.97 -2.83 2.70
N ASP A 3 20.31 -3.04 2.76
CA ASP A 3 21.10 -3.34 1.56
C ASP A 3 20.64 -4.64 0.88
N ASP A 4 20.26 -5.65 1.68
CA ASP A 4 19.70 -6.90 1.17
C ASP A 4 18.36 -6.69 0.44
N ALA A 5 17.46 -5.85 0.95
CA ALA A 5 16.21 -5.52 0.26
C ALA A 5 16.49 -4.78 -1.06
N ARG A 6 17.43 -3.83 -1.06
CA ARG A 6 17.87 -3.13 -2.29
C ARG A 6 18.40 -4.11 -3.33
N ALA A 7 19.28 -5.02 -2.91
CA ALA A 7 19.85 -6.03 -3.79
C ALA A 7 18.78 -6.97 -4.38
N ARG A 8 17.77 -7.38 -3.59
CA ARG A 8 16.66 -8.19 -4.09
C ARG A 8 15.81 -7.47 -5.12
N ILE A 9 15.47 -6.20 -4.87
CA ILE A 9 14.68 -5.37 -5.80
C ILE A 9 15.43 -5.23 -7.13
N VAL A 10 16.71 -4.82 -7.07
CA VAL A 10 17.54 -4.64 -8.28
C VAL A 10 17.65 -5.94 -9.07
N ARG A 11 18.00 -7.04 -8.42
CA ARG A 11 18.11 -8.36 -9.06
C ARG A 11 16.82 -8.78 -9.78
N CYS A 12 15.65 -8.54 -9.14
CA CYS A 12 14.37 -8.86 -9.73
C CYS A 12 14.06 -7.97 -10.94
N ARG A 13 14.38 -6.68 -10.87
CA ARG A 13 14.21 -5.75 -11.98
C ARG A 13 15.11 -6.13 -13.17
N GLU A 14 16.39 -6.35 -12.95
CA GLU A 14 17.33 -6.77 -13.99
C GLU A 14 16.93 -8.09 -14.66
N TYR A 15 16.38 -9.04 -13.88
CA TYR A 15 15.84 -10.27 -14.47
C TYR A 15 14.68 -9.99 -15.42
N LEU A 16 13.75 -9.08 -15.01
CA LEU A 16 12.63 -8.70 -15.86
C LEU A 16 13.11 -7.99 -17.13
N ASP A 17 14.05 -7.05 -17.02
CA ASP A 17 14.58 -6.29 -18.15
C ASP A 17 15.22 -7.23 -19.19
N ARG A 18 16.05 -8.19 -18.75
CA ARG A 18 16.62 -9.22 -19.66
C ARG A 18 15.55 -10.09 -20.33
N LYS A 19 14.47 -10.43 -19.61
CA LYS A 19 13.34 -11.18 -20.19
C LYS A 19 12.57 -10.38 -21.23
N MET A 20 12.57 -9.04 -21.10
CA MET A 20 11.89 -8.15 -22.02
C MET A 20 12.67 -7.86 -23.31
N GLU A 21 14.00 -8.06 -23.33
CA GLU A 21 14.83 -7.86 -24.53
C GLU A 21 14.40 -8.80 -25.66
N ASN A 22 14.08 -10.07 -25.35
CA ASN A 22 13.66 -11.07 -26.33
C ASN A 22 12.52 -11.94 -25.75
N PRO A 23 11.29 -11.44 -25.68
CA PRO A 23 10.19 -12.20 -25.15
C PRO A 23 9.77 -13.32 -26.14
N GLU A 24 9.92 -14.58 -25.74
CA GLU A 24 9.51 -15.77 -26.54
C GLU A 24 7.99 -15.78 -26.79
N ARG A 25 7.23 -15.17 -25.92
CA ARG A 25 5.76 -15.07 -25.99
C ARG A 25 5.28 -13.83 -25.23
N PRO A 26 4.07 -13.32 -25.54
CA PRO A 26 3.46 -12.27 -24.76
C PRO A 26 3.35 -12.66 -23.28
N ILE A 27 3.69 -11.73 -22.38
CA ILE A 27 3.66 -11.93 -20.93
C ILE A 27 2.56 -11.03 -20.37
N TYR A 28 1.54 -11.64 -19.75
CA TYR A 28 0.40 -10.94 -19.18
C TYR A 28 0.83 -9.81 -18.23
N GLY A 29 0.26 -8.64 -18.47
CA GLY A 29 0.49 -7.46 -17.62
C GLY A 29 1.91 -6.88 -17.70
N ILE A 30 2.73 -7.36 -18.62
CA ILE A 30 4.08 -6.87 -18.88
C ILE A 30 4.18 -6.38 -20.33
N THR A 31 3.95 -7.27 -21.30
CA THR A 31 3.93 -6.96 -22.74
C THR A 31 2.53 -6.96 -23.34
N THR A 32 1.51 -7.23 -22.55
CA THR A 32 0.10 -7.18 -22.96
C THR A 32 -0.68 -6.17 -22.13
N GLY A 33 -1.89 -5.83 -22.59
CA GLY A 33 -2.89 -5.18 -21.78
C GLY A 33 -3.38 -6.06 -20.61
N PHE A 34 -4.40 -5.59 -19.90
CA PHE A 34 -4.91 -6.20 -18.67
C PHE A 34 -6.37 -6.61 -18.83
N GLY A 35 -6.81 -7.59 -18.05
CA GLY A 35 -8.19 -8.06 -18.06
C GLY A 35 -8.61 -8.50 -19.46
N SER A 36 -9.66 -7.87 -20.01
CA SER A 36 -10.16 -8.16 -21.36
C SER A 36 -9.18 -7.80 -22.51
N LEU A 37 -8.10 -7.07 -22.19
CA LEU A 37 -7.06 -6.68 -23.15
C LEU A 37 -5.80 -7.57 -23.05
N CYS A 38 -5.89 -8.71 -22.40
CA CYS A 38 -4.75 -9.61 -22.16
C CYS A 38 -4.11 -10.16 -23.44
N ASP A 39 -4.84 -10.20 -24.53
CA ASP A 39 -4.36 -10.68 -25.85
C ASP A 39 -3.78 -9.56 -26.74
N ILE A 40 -3.84 -8.30 -26.27
CA ILE A 40 -3.33 -7.15 -27.02
C ILE A 40 -1.88 -6.91 -26.60
N SER A 41 -0.94 -7.19 -27.50
CA SER A 41 0.48 -6.88 -27.33
C SER A 41 0.73 -5.40 -27.47
N VAL A 42 1.57 -4.83 -26.57
CA VAL A 42 1.97 -3.43 -26.53
C VAL A 42 3.45 -3.34 -26.89
N GLY A 43 3.80 -2.43 -27.80
CA GLY A 43 5.18 -2.19 -28.20
C GLY A 43 6.03 -1.64 -27.04
N SER A 44 7.33 -1.93 -27.08
CA SER A 44 8.27 -1.52 -26.03
C SER A 44 8.22 -0.02 -25.72
N ASP A 45 8.03 0.80 -26.76
CA ASP A 45 8.03 2.27 -26.66
C ASP A 45 6.79 2.81 -25.92
N GLU A 46 5.70 2.03 -25.89
CA GLU A 46 4.44 2.39 -25.26
C GLU A 46 4.26 1.82 -23.83
N LEU A 47 5.13 0.91 -23.41
CA LEU A 47 4.99 0.24 -22.11
C LEU A 47 4.96 1.20 -20.93
N SER A 48 5.79 2.22 -20.92
CA SER A 48 5.79 3.23 -19.83
C SER A 48 4.46 4.00 -19.79
N ARG A 49 3.93 4.38 -20.95
CA ARG A 49 2.65 5.06 -21.08
C ARG A 49 1.49 4.15 -20.64
N LEU A 50 1.56 2.87 -20.98
CA LEU A 50 0.59 1.88 -20.53
C LEU A 50 0.53 1.80 -19.01
N GLN A 51 1.69 1.76 -18.33
CA GLN A 51 1.76 1.70 -16.86
C GLN A 51 1.16 2.95 -16.22
N GLN A 52 1.46 4.13 -16.75
CA GLN A 52 0.87 5.39 -16.28
C GLN A 52 -0.65 5.41 -16.49
N ASN A 53 -1.12 5.06 -17.69
CA ASN A 53 -2.55 5.00 -18.00
C ASN A 53 -3.28 4.00 -17.11
N LEU A 54 -2.63 2.88 -16.77
CA LEU A 54 -3.18 1.89 -15.85
C LEU A 54 -3.44 2.51 -14.47
N VAL A 55 -2.47 3.22 -13.90
CA VAL A 55 -2.63 3.91 -12.61
C VAL A 55 -3.75 4.95 -12.71
N MET A 56 -3.72 5.80 -13.73
CA MET A 56 -4.72 6.86 -13.90
C MET A 56 -6.14 6.31 -14.06
N SER A 57 -6.33 5.27 -14.86
CA SER A 57 -7.67 4.71 -15.15
C SER A 57 -8.29 4.00 -13.94
N HIS A 58 -7.47 3.53 -12.99
CA HIS A 58 -7.94 2.87 -11.77
C HIS A 58 -8.11 3.83 -10.58
N ALA A 59 -7.65 5.07 -10.69
CA ALA A 59 -7.81 6.09 -9.65
C ALA A 59 -9.23 6.70 -9.69
N CYS A 60 -10.24 5.85 -9.47
CA CYS A 60 -11.66 6.18 -9.55
C CYS A 60 -12.37 6.14 -8.19
N GLY A 61 -11.62 6.18 -7.09
CA GLY A 61 -12.16 6.21 -5.74
C GLY A 61 -12.95 7.49 -5.46
N THR A 62 -13.97 7.37 -4.62
CA THR A 62 -14.90 8.46 -4.26
C THR A 62 -15.20 8.45 -2.75
N GLY A 63 -16.04 9.36 -2.31
CA GLY A 63 -16.46 9.48 -0.92
C GLY A 63 -15.48 10.29 -0.07
N GLU A 64 -15.47 10.01 1.22
CA GLU A 64 -14.57 10.68 2.16
C GLU A 64 -13.12 10.24 1.99
N ARG A 65 -12.20 11.08 2.43
CA ARG A 65 -10.77 10.73 2.45
C ARG A 65 -10.50 9.68 3.51
N VAL A 66 -9.59 8.79 3.19
CA VAL A 66 -9.04 7.82 4.15
C VAL A 66 -8.22 8.57 5.20
N PRO A 67 -8.38 8.27 6.49
CA PRO A 67 -7.57 8.90 7.55
C PRO A 67 -6.07 8.74 7.31
N SER A 68 -5.31 9.78 7.65
CA SER A 68 -3.86 9.89 7.38
C SER A 68 -3.05 8.76 8.03
N GLU A 69 -3.46 8.29 9.22
CA GLU A 69 -2.84 7.14 9.88
C GLU A 69 -3.02 5.82 9.09
N ILE A 70 -4.18 5.64 8.44
CA ILE A 70 -4.42 4.49 7.58
C ILE A 70 -3.58 4.60 6.30
N VAL A 71 -3.50 5.80 5.69
CA VAL A 71 -2.66 6.03 4.51
C VAL A 71 -1.19 5.75 4.81
N ARG A 72 -0.68 6.13 5.98
CA ARG A 72 0.67 5.77 6.43
C ARG A 72 0.88 4.25 6.52
N LEU A 73 -0.12 3.53 7.02
CA LEU A 73 -0.07 2.05 7.06
C LEU A 73 -0.09 1.46 5.65
N ILE A 74 -0.90 1.99 4.73
CA ILE A 74 -0.92 1.57 3.33
C ILE A 74 0.48 1.71 2.71
N LEU A 75 1.11 2.88 2.86
CA LEU A 75 2.48 3.12 2.36
C LEU A 75 3.48 2.14 2.96
N LEU A 76 3.47 1.95 4.28
CA LEU A 76 4.38 1.03 4.97
C LEU A 76 4.24 -0.40 4.47
N LEU A 77 3.00 -0.89 4.38
CA LEU A 77 2.70 -2.24 3.92
C LEU A 77 3.07 -2.43 2.44
N LYS A 78 2.88 -1.39 1.61
CA LYS A 78 3.30 -1.42 0.20
C LYS A 78 4.81 -1.46 0.07
N ILE A 79 5.54 -0.62 0.80
CA ILE A 79 7.00 -0.64 0.86
C ILE A 79 7.50 -2.02 1.27
N GLN A 80 6.94 -2.60 2.34
CA GLN A 80 7.30 -3.94 2.80
C GLN A 80 7.08 -4.99 1.72
N SER A 81 5.91 -4.99 1.08
CA SER A 81 5.58 -5.93 0.01
C SER A 81 6.57 -5.85 -1.16
N LEU A 82 6.92 -4.64 -1.59
CA LEU A 82 7.87 -4.44 -2.69
C LEU A 82 9.32 -4.78 -2.29
N ALA A 83 9.68 -4.60 -1.01
CA ALA A 83 11.01 -4.89 -0.47
C ALA A 83 11.37 -6.38 -0.50
N TYR A 84 10.40 -7.29 -0.65
CA TYR A 84 10.68 -8.71 -0.89
C TYR A 84 11.39 -8.98 -2.23
N GLY A 85 11.31 -8.05 -3.19
CA GLY A 85 12.01 -8.15 -4.47
C GLY A 85 11.41 -9.17 -5.43
N HIS A 86 10.08 -9.31 -5.46
CA HIS A 86 9.37 -10.23 -6.36
C HIS A 86 8.51 -9.53 -7.40
N SER A 87 8.40 -8.20 -7.32
CA SER A 87 7.43 -7.44 -8.12
C SER A 87 7.99 -6.87 -9.43
N GLY A 88 9.31 -6.87 -9.63
CA GLY A 88 9.97 -6.33 -10.82
C GLY A 88 9.89 -4.80 -10.93
N VAL A 89 9.76 -4.10 -9.81
CA VAL A 89 9.78 -2.63 -9.74
C VAL A 89 11.22 -2.11 -9.75
N GLN A 90 11.38 -0.86 -10.19
CA GLN A 90 12.64 -0.13 -10.06
C GLN A 90 12.93 0.15 -8.58
N LEU A 91 14.22 0.20 -8.22
CA LEU A 91 14.62 0.62 -6.87
C LEU A 91 14.14 2.06 -6.57
N ALA A 92 14.25 2.97 -7.55
CA ALA A 92 13.82 4.35 -7.42
C ALA A 92 12.34 4.50 -7.02
N THR A 93 11.46 3.63 -7.50
CA THR A 93 10.04 3.62 -7.15
C THR A 93 9.83 3.30 -5.67
N VAL A 94 10.54 2.29 -5.16
CA VAL A 94 10.44 1.90 -3.75
C VAL A 94 11.07 2.95 -2.84
N GLU A 95 12.21 3.51 -3.24
CA GLU A 95 12.88 4.59 -2.50
C GLU A 95 12.00 5.84 -2.42
N ARG A 96 11.27 6.19 -3.47
CA ARG A 96 10.33 7.30 -3.45
C ARG A 96 9.16 7.06 -2.48
N LEU A 97 8.64 5.83 -2.40
CA LEU A 97 7.63 5.49 -1.39
C LEU A 97 8.17 5.60 0.03
N VAL A 98 9.42 5.16 0.27
CA VAL A 98 10.11 5.35 1.56
C VAL A 98 10.30 6.83 1.88
N GLU A 99 10.66 7.65 0.88
CA GLU A 99 10.80 9.09 1.05
C GLU A 99 9.47 9.75 1.40
N PHE A 100 8.38 9.38 0.74
CA PHE A 100 7.03 9.84 1.08
C PHE A 100 6.67 9.50 2.53
N PHE A 101 6.90 8.25 2.92
CA PHE A 101 6.64 7.80 4.29
C PHE A 101 7.45 8.59 5.33
N ASN A 102 8.76 8.78 5.10
CA ASN A 102 9.67 9.44 6.03
C ASN A 102 9.41 10.95 6.14
N ARG A 103 9.03 11.60 5.04
CA ARG A 103 8.74 13.04 5.00
C ARG A 103 7.29 13.37 5.37
N GLY A 104 6.43 12.36 5.58
CA GLY A 104 5.01 12.56 5.85
C GLY A 104 4.26 13.13 4.65
N ILE A 105 4.66 12.77 3.43
CA ILE A 105 3.93 13.09 2.20
C ILE A 105 2.90 11.98 2.01
N LEU A 106 1.65 12.25 2.35
CA LEU A 106 0.60 11.24 2.37
C LEU A 106 -0.32 11.40 1.16
N PRO A 107 -0.36 10.43 0.23
CA PRO A 107 -1.31 10.44 -0.89
C PRO A 107 -2.76 10.57 -0.42
N VAL A 108 -3.56 11.38 -1.11
CA VAL A 108 -5.00 11.44 -0.87
C VAL A 108 -5.64 10.18 -1.46
N VAL A 109 -6.23 9.37 -0.60
CA VAL A 109 -6.93 8.14 -0.94
C VAL A 109 -8.38 8.27 -0.49
N TYR A 110 -9.32 7.67 -1.23
CA TYR A 110 -10.75 7.72 -0.92
C TYR A 110 -11.26 6.39 -0.39
N GLN A 111 -12.30 6.44 0.45
CA GLN A 111 -12.83 5.28 1.15
C GLN A 111 -13.62 4.32 0.27
N GLN A 112 -14.21 4.82 -0.81
CA GLN A 112 -15.05 4.03 -1.73
C GLN A 112 -14.32 3.80 -3.06
N GLY A 113 -14.43 2.58 -3.61
CA GLY A 113 -13.85 2.23 -4.91
C GLY A 113 -13.10 0.91 -4.93
N SER A 114 -12.73 0.32 -3.77
CA SER A 114 -12.16 -1.02 -3.74
C SER A 114 -13.26 -2.07 -3.87
N LEU A 115 -13.10 -3.00 -4.82
CA LEU A 115 -13.96 -4.18 -4.95
C LEU A 115 -13.39 -5.39 -4.20
N GLY A 116 -12.08 -5.45 -4.02
CA GLY A 116 -11.40 -6.51 -3.28
C GLY A 116 -11.24 -7.85 -4.02
N ALA A 117 -11.77 -8.00 -5.24
CA ALA A 117 -11.72 -9.26 -5.99
C ALA A 117 -10.32 -9.66 -6.45
N SER A 118 -9.47 -8.70 -6.84
CA SER A 118 -8.08 -8.90 -7.24
C SER A 118 -7.12 -7.96 -6.52
N GLY A 119 -7.51 -7.48 -5.36
CA GLY A 119 -6.80 -6.51 -4.54
C GLY A 119 -7.50 -5.16 -4.50
N ASP A 120 -6.87 -4.22 -3.84
CA ASP A 120 -7.42 -2.89 -3.56
C ASP A 120 -7.06 -1.89 -4.67
N LEU A 121 -7.46 -2.15 -5.93
CA LEU A 121 -6.96 -1.45 -7.11
C LEU A 121 -7.15 0.07 -7.04
N ALA A 122 -8.36 0.56 -6.81
CA ALA A 122 -8.63 2.00 -6.81
C ALA A 122 -7.91 2.75 -5.67
N PRO A 123 -7.94 2.32 -4.40
CA PRO A 123 -7.17 2.95 -3.34
C PRO A 123 -5.66 2.96 -3.60
N LEU A 124 -5.11 1.85 -4.12
CA LEU A 124 -3.68 1.76 -4.44
C LEU A 124 -3.30 2.58 -5.68
N ALA A 125 -4.23 2.79 -6.62
CA ALA A 125 -4.05 3.73 -7.71
C ALA A 125 -3.93 5.17 -7.19
N HIS A 126 -4.85 5.60 -6.32
CA HIS A 126 -4.77 6.91 -5.67
C HIS A 126 -3.46 7.08 -4.87
N MET A 127 -3.05 6.05 -4.11
CA MET A 127 -1.76 6.05 -3.42
C MET A 127 -0.58 6.26 -4.38
N SER A 128 -0.70 5.78 -5.62
CA SER A 128 0.40 5.77 -6.60
C SER A 128 0.45 7.02 -7.49
N LEU A 129 -0.67 7.76 -7.63
CA LEU A 129 -0.71 8.99 -8.45
C LEU A 129 0.41 9.99 -8.11
N PRO A 130 0.71 10.27 -6.83
CA PRO A 130 1.75 11.24 -6.49
C PRO A 130 3.16 10.83 -6.91
N LEU A 131 3.45 9.56 -7.12
CA LEU A 131 4.73 9.12 -7.70
C LEU A 131 4.92 9.68 -9.11
N LEU A 132 3.81 9.88 -9.83
CA LEU A 132 3.76 10.41 -11.19
C LEU A 132 3.62 11.95 -11.23
N GLY A 133 3.59 12.62 -10.08
CA GLY A 133 3.27 14.04 -9.98
C GLY A 133 1.79 14.36 -10.21
N LEU A 134 0.91 13.36 -10.09
CA LEU A 134 -0.53 13.48 -10.28
C LEU A 134 -1.29 13.37 -8.95
N GLY A 135 -2.56 13.81 -8.95
CA GLY A 135 -3.39 13.75 -7.75
C GLY A 135 -2.94 14.74 -6.67
N GLU A 136 -3.35 14.46 -5.44
CA GLU A 136 -3.11 15.32 -4.28
C GLU A 136 -2.39 14.55 -3.17
N VAL A 137 -1.70 15.30 -2.33
CA VAL A 137 -1.07 14.78 -1.10
C VAL A 137 -1.42 15.69 0.08
N GLU A 138 -1.54 15.08 1.25
CA GLU A 138 -1.48 15.81 2.51
C GLU A 138 0.00 15.96 2.89
N TYR A 139 0.44 17.19 3.06
CA TYR A 139 1.79 17.54 3.47
C TYR A 139 1.77 18.71 4.42
N LYS A 140 2.41 18.58 5.60
CA LYS A 140 2.40 19.58 6.69
C LYS A 140 0.99 20.01 7.14
N GLY A 141 0.02 19.09 7.09
CA GLY A 141 -1.37 19.35 7.49
C GLY A 141 -2.25 20.01 6.42
N GLU A 142 -1.71 20.25 5.23
CA GLU A 142 -2.45 20.83 4.11
C GLU A 142 -2.55 19.84 2.94
N VAL A 143 -3.70 19.85 2.27
CA VAL A 143 -3.88 19.07 1.03
C VAL A 143 -3.55 19.93 -0.15
N ARG A 144 -2.60 19.47 -0.97
CA ARG A 144 -2.06 20.22 -2.10
C ARG A 144 -1.88 19.32 -3.32
N PRO A 145 -1.87 19.86 -4.55
CA PRO A 145 -1.47 19.12 -5.72
C PRO A 145 -0.09 18.49 -5.54
N SER A 146 0.05 17.22 -5.85
CA SER A 146 1.32 16.51 -5.63
C SER A 146 2.49 17.09 -6.44
N ALA A 147 2.22 17.58 -7.66
CA ALA A 147 3.24 18.23 -8.49
C ALA A 147 3.88 19.43 -7.80
N GLU A 148 3.11 20.24 -7.08
CA GLU A 148 3.63 21.41 -6.35
C GLU A 148 4.53 20.99 -5.19
N VAL A 149 4.08 19.99 -4.40
CA VAL A 149 4.85 19.49 -3.27
C VAL A 149 6.14 18.81 -3.73
N LEU A 150 6.10 18.04 -4.81
CA LEU A 150 7.29 17.44 -5.40
C LEU A 150 8.28 18.51 -5.87
N ALA A 151 7.82 19.55 -6.57
CA ALA A 151 8.65 20.65 -7.04
C ALA A 151 9.28 21.43 -5.87
N GLU A 152 8.51 21.73 -4.80
CA GLU A 152 9.01 22.36 -3.58
C GLU A 152 10.16 21.58 -2.95
N LEU A 153 10.10 20.24 -3.03
CA LEU A 153 11.08 19.33 -2.44
C LEU A 153 12.23 18.94 -3.37
N GLY A 154 12.22 19.41 -4.61
CA GLY A 154 13.20 19.04 -5.64
C GLY A 154 13.09 17.56 -6.05
N LEU A 155 11.89 16.99 -6.00
CA LEU A 155 11.61 15.61 -6.35
C LEU A 155 10.98 15.53 -7.75
N GLU A 156 11.66 14.87 -8.68
CA GLU A 156 11.11 14.64 -10.01
C GLU A 156 10.07 13.50 -9.99
N PRO A 157 8.98 13.58 -10.77
CA PRO A 157 8.05 12.47 -10.94
C PRO A 157 8.76 11.20 -11.44
N ILE A 158 8.32 10.05 -10.94
CA ILE A 158 8.83 8.75 -11.37
C ILE A 158 8.22 8.40 -12.74
N ARG A 159 9.07 7.97 -13.67
CA ARG A 159 8.62 7.35 -14.90
C ARG A 159 8.54 5.85 -14.71
N LEU A 160 7.30 5.31 -14.68
CA LEU A 160 7.07 3.89 -14.51
C LEU A 160 7.60 3.09 -15.70
N GLN A 161 8.26 1.98 -15.40
CA GLN A 161 8.71 0.99 -16.37
C GLN A 161 7.71 -0.17 -16.46
N SER A 162 7.96 -1.09 -17.38
CA SER A 162 7.13 -2.29 -17.57
C SER A 162 6.81 -2.98 -16.24
N LYS A 163 5.56 -3.41 -16.05
CA LYS A 163 5.03 -4.09 -14.87
C LYS A 163 4.82 -3.20 -13.62
N GLU A 164 5.37 -2.00 -13.53
CA GLU A 164 5.31 -1.20 -12.30
C GLU A 164 3.91 -0.72 -11.97
N GLY A 165 3.10 -0.33 -12.96
CA GLY A 165 1.69 0.00 -12.73
C GLY A 165 0.96 -1.16 -12.07
N LEU A 166 1.09 -2.37 -12.62
CA LEU A 166 0.49 -3.58 -12.04
C LEU A 166 1.02 -3.86 -10.62
N ALA A 167 2.33 -3.73 -10.40
CA ALA A 167 2.94 -3.98 -9.09
C ALA A 167 2.47 -2.98 -8.02
N LEU A 168 2.20 -1.74 -8.40
CA LEU A 168 1.70 -0.70 -7.51
C LEU A 168 0.21 -0.90 -7.19
N LEU A 169 -0.61 -1.27 -8.17
CA LEU A 169 -2.06 -1.38 -8.03
C LEU A 169 -2.50 -2.68 -7.34
N ASN A 170 -1.86 -3.80 -7.66
CA ASN A 170 -2.25 -5.08 -7.08
C ASN A 170 -1.70 -5.28 -5.68
N GLY A 171 -2.57 -5.73 -4.80
CA GLY A 171 -2.26 -6.04 -3.41
C GLY A 171 -3.43 -5.73 -2.50
N THR A 172 -3.28 -6.07 -1.22
CA THR A 172 -4.30 -5.95 -0.18
C THR A 172 -3.93 -4.91 0.88
N GLN A 173 -3.04 -3.96 0.54
CA GLN A 173 -2.48 -3.05 1.53
C GLN A 173 -3.50 -2.09 2.13
N PHE A 174 -4.53 -1.72 1.37
CA PHE A 174 -5.65 -0.92 1.89
C PHE A 174 -6.44 -1.70 2.96
N MET A 175 -6.92 -2.88 2.61
CA MET A 175 -7.65 -3.76 3.52
C MET A 175 -6.79 -4.15 4.73
N SER A 176 -5.52 -4.50 4.51
CA SER A 176 -4.59 -4.86 5.56
C SER A 176 -4.27 -3.70 6.51
N ALA A 177 -4.22 -2.45 6.02
CA ALA A 177 -4.02 -1.27 6.84
C ALA A 177 -5.16 -1.08 7.84
N TYR A 178 -6.41 -1.22 7.42
CA TYR A 178 -7.57 -1.21 8.32
C TYR A 178 -7.53 -2.39 9.30
N GLY A 179 -7.13 -3.58 8.85
CA GLY A 179 -6.96 -4.75 9.71
C GLY A 179 -5.93 -4.50 10.82
N VAL A 180 -4.77 -3.95 10.49
CA VAL A 180 -3.73 -3.60 11.47
C VAL A 180 -4.21 -2.53 12.45
N TRP A 181 -4.84 -1.47 11.94
CA TRP A 181 -5.39 -0.40 12.78
C TRP A 181 -6.44 -0.94 13.75
N SER A 182 -7.39 -1.72 13.24
CA SER A 182 -8.44 -2.34 14.06
C SER A 182 -7.88 -3.27 15.14
N LEU A 183 -6.88 -4.08 14.80
CA LEU A 183 -6.25 -5.00 15.76
C LEU A 183 -5.53 -4.24 16.89
N ILE A 184 -4.80 -3.17 16.57
CA ILE A 184 -4.13 -2.34 17.57
C ILE A 184 -5.14 -1.72 18.53
N HIS A 185 -6.25 -1.18 18.01
CA HIS A 185 -7.29 -0.59 18.83
C HIS A 185 -8.07 -1.62 19.64
N ALA A 186 -8.41 -2.77 19.07
CA ALA A 186 -9.07 -3.85 19.79
C ALA A 186 -8.21 -4.35 20.97
N ARG A 187 -6.90 -4.51 20.78
CA ARG A 187 -6.00 -4.87 21.86
C ARG A 187 -6.00 -3.83 22.98
N ARG A 188 -5.88 -2.54 22.65
CA ARG A 188 -5.94 -1.47 23.65
C ARG A 188 -7.26 -1.46 24.41
N LEU A 189 -8.38 -1.66 23.72
CA LEU A 189 -9.70 -1.73 24.36
C LEU A 189 -9.81 -2.93 25.30
N SER A 190 -9.25 -4.08 24.93
CA SER A 190 -9.20 -5.27 25.80
C SER A 190 -8.40 -4.98 27.07
N GLU A 191 -7.22 -4.38 26.95
CA GLU A 191 -6.37 -3.99 28.10
C GLU A 191 -7.13 -3.00 29.02
N TRP A 192 -7.83 -2.01 28.46
CA TRP A 192 -8.65 -1.07 29.24
C TRP A 192 -9.85 -1.75 29.89
N ALA A 193 -10.48 -2.71 29.24
CA ALA A 193 -11.60 -3.47 29.82
C ALA A 193 -11.16 -4.22 31.07
N ASP A 194 -9.98 -4.83 31.05
CA ASP A 194 -9.40 -5.54 32.22
C ASP A 194 -9.13 -4.55 33.38
N HIS A 195 -8.55 -3.39 33.08
CA HIS A 195 -8.29 -2.36 34.10
C HIS A 195 -9.60 -1.82 34.72
N ILE A 196 -10.60 -1.52 33.87
CA ILE A 196 -11.92 -1.04 34.35
C ILE A 196 -12.61 -2.13 35.16
N GLY A 197 -12.53 -3.38 34.71
CA GLY A 197 -13.07 -4.55 35.44
C GLY A 197 -12.44 -4.69 36.83
N ALA A 198 -11.12 -4.60 36.93
CA ALA A 198 -10.39 -4.66 38.19
C ALA A 198 -10.78 -3.51 39.14
N LEU A 199 -10.83 -2.26 38.63
CA LEU A 199 -11.27 -1.11 39.42
C LEU A 199 -12.71 -1.25 39.92
N SER A 200 -13.60 -1.78 39.09
CA SER A 200 -14.98 -2.01 39.47
C SER A 200 -15.11 -3.09 40.54
N LEU A 201 -14.34 -4.18 40.43
CA LEU A 201 -14.30 -5.26 41.40
C LEU A 201 -13.83 -4.76 42.77
N ASP A 202 -12.75 -3.94 42.79
CA ASP A 202 -12.19 -3.34 43.99
C ASP A 202 -13.20 -2.36 44.64
N ALA A 203 -13.81 -1.47 43.83
CA ALA A 203 -14.78 -0.48 44.31
C ALA A 203 -16.05 -1.10 44.92
N PHE A 204 -16.46 -2.30 44.46
CA PHE A 204 -17.61 -3.04 44.99
C PHE A 204 -17.24 -4.06 46.07
N ASP A 205 -15.98 -4.07 46.54
CA ASP A 205 -15.47 -5.12 47.46
C ASP A 205 -15.81 -6.54 46.95
N GLY A 206 -15.62 -6.72 45.65
CA GLY A 206 -15.98 -7.94 44.93
C GLY A 206 -14.98 -9.06 45.20
N ARG A 207 -15.39 -10.30 44.90
CA ARG A 207 -14.56 -11.49 45.10
C ARG A 207 -13.75 -11.82 43.87
N ILE A 208 -12.51 -12.23 44.09
CA ILE A 208 -11.56 -12.61 43.02
C ILE A 208 -11.62 -14.09 42.65
N GLU A 209 -12.21 -14.94 43.48
CA GLU A 209 -12.24 -16.39 43.30
C GLU A 209 -12.91 -16.83 41.97
N PRO A 210 -13.91 -16.12 41.41
CA PRO A 210 -14.46 -16.45 40.10
C PRO A 210 -13.45 -16.32 38.93
N PHE A 211 -12.31 -15.63 39.14
CA PHE A 211 -11.27 -15.42 38.12
C PHE A 211 -10.07 -16.37 38.27
N CYS A 212 -10.13 -17.33 39.24
CA CYS A 212 -9.05 -18.28 39.39
C CYS A 212 -9.03 -19.34 38.26
N ASP A 213 -7.85 -19.88 37.99
CA ASP A 213 -7.62 -20.80 36.87
C ASP A 213 -8.51 -22.06 36.96
N GLU A 214 -8.77 -22.56 38.17
CA GLU A 214 -9.57 -23.75 38.39
C GLU A 214 -10.98 -23.61 37.85
N VAL A 215 -11.58 -22.42 37.92
CA VAL A 215 -12.91 -22.13 37.37
C VAL A 215 -12.91 -22.18 35.86
N HIS A 216 -11.79 -21.80 35.22
CA HIS A 216 -11.67 -21.76 33.78
C HIS A 216 -11.27 -23.11 33.16
N LEU A 217 -10.50 -23.95 33.89
CA LEU A 217 -10.09 -25.28 33.44
C LEU A 217 -11.23 -26.25 33.16
N ILE A 218 -12.41 -26.06 33.75
CA ILE A 218 -13.60 -26.90 33.48
C ILE A 218 -14.33 -26.53 32.18
N ARG A 219 -13.88 -25.47 31.51
CA ARG A 219 -14.46 -24.99 30.22
C ARG A 219 -13.38 -25.05 29.15
N ALA A 220 -13.32 -26.18 28.47
CA ALA A 220 -12.44 -26.37 27.31
C ALA A 220 -13.03 -25.72 26.04
#